data_84db6992a702dd986456ce2dbf661e46
#
_entry.id   84db6992a702dd986456ce2dbf661e46
#
_cell.length_a   1.000
_cell.length_b   1.000
_cell.length_c   1.000
_cell.angle_alpha   90.00
_cell.angle_beta   90.00
_cell.angle_gamma   90.00
#
_symmetry.space_group_name_H-M   'P 1'
#
loop_
_entity.id
_entity.type
_entity.pdbx_description
1 polymer ?
#
loop_
_entity_poly.entity_id
_entity_poly.type
_entity_poly.pdbx_seq_one_letter_code
_entity_poly.pdbx_strand_id
1 'polypeptide(L)'
;METMQEGKAGIKAYAAETVSKDMPVFYNPVMKLNRDISVLLLNSIDKKNMQVALPLAATGVRGIRLILELKKGKIKSISFNDNSNDAVKLIKSNLKLNKIKPGKNIKISNLDANLFILNSKGFDYIDIDPFGSPNFLLDSSIKRLAREGILAVTATDTGALCGSYKNACLRKYSGKPLRNEFCHETGLRILISKVQSIGAQYDKALTPIFSYSKEHYFRVFLKCIKGKKKVDELMKNTGYIVHCSSCLFRKTARYIFNSNKCPVCGSRLDYAGPLWLGQLWDKKLVTSMCKNLECKELVKFLEIIKKESKISSVGFYDVAKVVKHNKLKNVPKKDLLINEIKKAGFKAAETHIKPNSIRSNIELKELLKLIKKITQ
;
A
#
# COMPACT_ATOMS: atom_id res chain seq x y z
N MET A 1 21.57 20.63 -10.28
CA MET A 1 21.20 19.23 -10.66
C MET A 1 22.38 18.33 -10.36
N GLU A 2 22.19 17.30 -9.57
CA GLU A 2 23.24 16.38 -9.11
C GLU A 2 23.08 15.01 -9.75
N THR A 3 24.20 14.29 -9.85
CA THR A 3 24.18 12.88 -10.29
C THR A 3 24.34 12.00 -9.05
N MET A 4 23.44 11.05 -8.89
CA MET A 4 23.42 10.14 -7.75
C MET A 4 23.13 8.72 -8.18
N GLN A 5 23.45 7.75 -7.31
CA GLN A 5 23.18 6.34 -7.55
C GLN A 5 21.98 5.88 -6.71
N GLU A 6 20.98 5.27 -7.37
CA GLU A 6 19.88 4.61 -6.68
C GLU A 6 19.68 3.17 -7.22
N GLY A 7 19.95 2.18 -6.38
CA GLY A 7 20.04 0.78 -6.84
C GLY A 7 21.12 0.66 -7.90
N LYS A 8 20.79 0.06 -9.07
CA LYS A 8 21.70 -0.02 -10.20
C LYS A 8 21.62 1.19 -11.15
N ALA A 9 20.74 2.16 -10.89
CA ALA A 9 20.52 3.30 -11.76
C ALA A 9 21.35 4.51 -11.32
N GLY A 10 22.15 5.08 -12.23
CA GLY A 10 22.68 6.44 -12.11
C GLY A 10 21.61 7.42 -12.55
N ILE A 11 21.29 8.43 -11.75
CA ILE A 11 20.28 9.43 -12.07
C ILE A 11 20.77 10.84 -11.83
N LYS A 12 20.39 11.75 -12.75
CA LYS A 12 20.43 13.18 -12.51
C LYS A 12 19.10 13.59 -11.91
N ALA A 13 19.13 14.33 -10.81
CA ALA A 13 17.95 14.89 -10.17
C ALA A 13 18.25 16.29 -9.63
N TYR A 14 17.20 17.06 -9.39
CA TYR A 14 17.33 18.32 -8.69
C TYR A 14 17.52 18.05 -7.21
N ALA A 15 18.65 18.50 -6.65
CA ALA A 15 18.83 18.52 -5.20
C ALA A 15 17.96 19.65 -4.63
N ALA A 16 17.17 19.36 -3.61
CA ALA A 16 16.43 20.34 -2.86
C ALA A 16 16.57 20.01 -1.36
N GLU A 17 16.78 21.02 -0.54
CA GLU A 17 16.77 20.87 0.92
C GLU A 17 15.40 20.38 1.41
N THR A 18 14.33 20.83 0.74
CA THR A 18 12.95 20.38 0.97
C THR A 18 12.34 19.84 -0.31
N VAL A 19 11.86 18.60 -0.26
CA VAL A 19 11.17 17.97 -1.39
C VAL A 19 9.77 18.57 -1.51
N SER A 20 9.49 19.31 -2.59
CA SER A 20 8.18 19.93 -2.84
C SER A 20 7.68 19.62 -4.24
N LYS A 21 6.38 19.85 -4.46
CA LYS A 21 5.75 19.75 -5.79
C LYS A 21 6.22 20.83 -6.79
N ASP A 22 6.86 21.88 -6.27
CA ASP A 22 7.32 23.05 -7.06
C ASP A 22 8.72 22.82 -7.67
N MET A 23 9.32 21.64 -7.44
CA MET A 23 10.56 21.24 -8.10
C MET A 23 10.35 21.15 -9.63
N PRO A 24 11.31 21.60 -10.47
CA PRO A 24 11.19 21.51 -11.93
C PRO A 24 10.91 20.06 -12.41
N VAL A 25 11.58 19.08 -11.80
CA VAL A 25 11.27 17.65 -11.95
C VAL A 25 11.40 16.98 -10.60
N PHE A 26 10.34 16.32 -10.19
CA PHE A 26 10.25 15.72 -8.88
C PHE A 26 11.19 14.52 -8.69
N TYR A 27 11.90 14.53 -7.59
CA TYR A 27 12.61 13.36 -7.05
C TYR A 27 12.56 13.38 -5.53
N ASN A 28 12.18 12.26 -4.92
CA ASN A 28 12.16 12.09 -3.47
C ASN A 28 12.98 10.87 -3.06
N PRO A 29 14.12 11.02 -2.38
CA PRO A 29 14.95 9.92 -1.90
C PRO A 29 14.26 9.03 -0.88
N VAL A 30 13.30 9.56 -0.07
CA VAL A 30 12.50 8.79 0.88
C VAL A 30 11.65 7.73 0.18
N MET A 31 11.30 7.94 -1.09
CA MET A 31 10.57 6.98 -1.91
C MET A 31 11.45 5.84 -2.47
N LYS A 32 12.74 5.79 -2.13
CA LYS A 32 13.62 4.69 -2.52
C LYS A 32 13.06 3.33 -2.11
N LEU A 33 12.58 3.18 -0.88
CA LEU A 33 11.94 1.95 -0.40
C LEU A 33 10.75 1.53 -1.29
N ASN A 34 9.93 2.48 -1.73
CA ASN A 34 8.80 2.21 -2.63
C ASN A 34 9.29 1.60 -3.96
N ARG A 35 10.38 2.12 -4.51
CA ARG A 35 10.97 1.62 -5.75
C ARG A 35 11.68 0.28 -5.57
N ASP A 36 12.39 0.09 -4.45
CA ASP A 36 13.02 -1.18 -4.07
C ASP A 36 11.99 -2.31 -3.98
N ILE A 37 10.86 -2.06 -3.31
CA ILE A 37 9.76 -3.02 -3.18
C ILE A 37 9.14 -3.33 -4.56
N SER A 38 9.01 -2.34 -5.44
CA SER A 38 8.50 -2.58 -6.80
C SER A 38 9.40 -3.52 -7.60
N VAL A 39 10.72 -3.32 -7.56
CA VAL A 39 11.71 -4.20 -8.20
C VAL A 39 11.64 -5.62 -7.61
N LEU A 40 11.66 -5.72 -6.30
CA LEU A 40 11.65 -7.00 -5.59
C LEU A 40 10.35 -7.80 -5.87
N LEU A 41 9.20 -7.14 -5.81
CA LEU A 41 7.91 -7.77 -6.08
C LEU A 41 7.86 -8.30 -7.51
N LEU A 42 8.24 -7.49 -8.50
CA LEU A 42 8.23 -7.90 -9.90
C LEU A 42 9.23 -9.02 -10.20
N ASN A 43 10.35 -9.08 -9.50
CA ASN A 43 11.29 -10.22 -9.57
C ASN A 43 10.71 -11.49 -8.93
N SER A 44 9.85 -11.36 -7.94
CA SER A 44 9.29 -12.46 -7.13
C SER A 44 8.03 -13.10 -7.72
N ILE A 45 7.32 -12.42 -8.65
CA ILE A 45 6.16 -13.00 -9.35
C ILE A 45 6.62 -13.84 -10.55
N ASP A 46 5.84 -14.87 -10.88
CA ASP A 46 6.08 -15.66 -12.08
C ASP A 46 5.33 -15.08 -13.30
N LYS A 47 5.73 -13.88 -13.73
CA LYS A 47 5.24 -13.25 -14.95
C LYS A 47 6.41 -12.73 -15.77
N LYS A 48 6.46 -13.14 -17.03
CA LYS A 48 7.49 -12.75 -18.00
C LYS A 48 6.88 -11.87 -19.10
N ASN A 49 7.74 -11.23 -19.88
CA ASN A 49 7.35 -10.43 -21.05
C ASN A 49 6.32 -9.36 -20.75
N MET A 50 6.43 -8.68 -19.60
CA MET A 50 5.49 -7.64 -19.18
C MET A 50 5.60 -6.39 -20.03
N GLN A 51 4.44 -5.83 -20.39
CA GLN A 51 4.31 -4.47 -20.89
C GLN A 51 4.08 -3.55 -19.69
N VAL A 52 5.01 -2.64 -19.46
CA VAL A 52 5.07 -1.77 -18.27
C VAL A 52 4.69 -0.34 -18.64
N ALA A 53 3.83 0.29 -17.84
CA ALA A 53 3.48 1.71 -17.96
C ALA A 53 3.86 2.50 -16.73
N LEU A 54 4.51 3.63 -16.94
CA LEU A 54 4.85 4.64 -15.95
C LEU A 54 4.24 5.97 -16.37
N PRO A 55 2.96 6.22 -16.08
CA PRO A 55 2.23 7.40 -16.57
C PRO A 55 2.69 8.73 -15.95
N LEU A 56 3.41 8.69 -14.83
CA LEU A 56 3.96 9.82 -14.07
C LEU A 56 5.43 9.51 -13.76
N ALA A 57 6.28 9.58 -14.76
CA ALA A 57 7.64 9.03 -14.67
C ALA A 57 8.68 9.97 -14.04
N ALA A 58 8.41 11.30 -14.01
CA ALA A 58 9.29 12.33 -13.45
C ALA A 58 10.75 12.21 -13.95
N THR A 59 11.70 11.83 -13.07
CA THR A 59 13.11 11.61 -13.45
C THR A 59 13.35 10.33 -14.25
N GLY A 60 12.37 9.44 -14.35
CA GLY A 60 12.50 8.12 -14.96
C GLY A 60 13.15 7.06 -14.08
N VAL A 61 13.57 7.40 -12.85
CA VAL A 61 14.33 6.51 -11.96
C VAL A 61 13.68 5.14 -11.78
N ARG A 62 12.35 5.08 -11.53
CA ARG A 62 11.63 3.82 -11.36
C ARG A 62 11.79 2.91 -12.58
N GLY A 63 11.54 3.44 -13.77
CA GLY A 63 11.63 2.66 -15.00
C GLY A 63 13.05 2.24 -15.34
N ILE A 64 14.04 3.10 -15.11
CA ILE A 64 15.45 2.77 -15.31
C ILE A 64 15.86 1.63 -14.37
N ARG A 65 15.47 1.70 -13.09
CA ARG A 65 15.69 0.63 -12.13
C ARG A 65 15.02 -0.69 -12.55
N LEU A 66 13.77 -0.63 -13.04
CA LEU A 66 13.09 -1.83 -13.55
C LEU A 66 13.86 -2.45 -14.73
N ILE A 67 14.40 -1.64 -15.65
CA ILE A 67 15.19 -2.13 -16.78
C ILE A 67 16.50 -2.82 -16.30
N LEU A 68 17.20 -2.22 -15.34
CA LEU A 68 18.52 -2.66 -14.88
C LEU A 68 18.48 -3.78 -13.83
N GLU A 69 17.40 -3.84 -13.03
CA GLU A 69 17.35 -4.68 -11.83
C GLU A 69 16.38 -5.86 -11.96
N LEU A 70 15.46 -5.86 -12.94
CA LEU A 70 14.63 -7.03 -13.17
C LEU A 70 15.40 -8.13 -13.91
N LYS A 71 15.09 -9.38 -13.55
CA LYS A 71 15.65 -10.56 -14.21
C LYS A 71 15.36 -10.55 -15.71
N LYS A 72 16.29 -11.04 -16.51
CA LYS A 72 16.15 -11.16 -17.97
C LYS A 72 14.84 -11.82 -18.37
N GLY A 73 14.14 -11.26 -19.36
CA GLY A 73 12.84 -11.76 -19.85
C GLY A 73 11.63 -11.30 -19.03
N LYS A 74 11.79 -10.52 -17.97
CA LYS A 74 10.65 -9.96 -17.20
C LYS A 74 9.92 -8.87 -17.99
N ILE A 75 10.62 -8.00 -18.68
CA ILE A 75 10.07 -6.89 -19.44
C ILE A 75 10.10 -7.19 -20.93
N LYS A 76 8.96 -7.06 -21.61
CA LYS A 76 8.84 -7.00 -23.07
C LYS A 76 8.99 -5.57 -23.57
N SER A 77 8.29 -4.65 -22.92
CA SER A 77 8.36 -3.23 -23.22
C SER A 77 8.06 -2.37 -21.99
N ILE A 78 8.62 -1.18 -21.97
CA ILE A 78 8.36 -0.18 -20.94
C ILE A 78 8.07 1.16 -21.59
N SER A 79 7.06 1.85 -21.10
CA SER A 79 6.62 3.15 -21.58
C SER A 79 6.67 4.16 -20.44
N PHE A 80 7.51 5.16 -20.59
CA PHE A 80 7.60 6.32 -19.72
C PHE A 80 6.68 7.41 -20.27
N ASN A 81 5.98 8.08 -19.38
CA ASN A 81 5.21 9.28 -19.72
C ASN A 81 5.34 10.31 -18.62
N ASP A 82 5.37 11.56 -18.98
CA ASP A 82 5.14 12.69 -18.10
C ASP A 82 4.57 13.86 -18.93
N ASN A 83 3.71 14.68 -18.32
CA ASN A 83 3.17 15.86 -18.99
C ASN A 83 4.14 17.04 -19.00
N SER A 84 5.20 17.01 -18.17
CA SER A 84 6.26 18.01 -18.14
C SER A 84 7.32 17.74 -19.23
N ASN A 85 7.56 18.72 -20.08
CA ASN A 85 8.65 18.66 -21.06
C ASN A 85 10.03 18.48 -20.39
N ASP A 86 10.25 19.10 -19.23
CA ASP A 86 11.51 18.99 -18.51
C ASP A 86 11.70 17.61 -17.90
N ALA A 87 10.63 16.99 -17.42
CA ALA A 87 10.66 15.59 -17.00
C ALA A 87 11.03 14.67 -18.18
N VAL A 88 10.43 14.87 -19.36
CA VAL A 88 10.75 14.10 -20.57
C VAL A 88 12.21 14.28 -21.01
N LYS A 89 12.74 15.50 -20.98
CA LYS A 89 14.17 15.77 -21.25
C LYS A 89 15.07 15.04 -20.24
N LEU A 90 14.69 15.07 -18.96
CA LEU A 90 15.45 14.45 -17.90
C LEU A 90 15.40 12.92 -17.98
N ILE A 91 14.25 12.33 -18.31
CA ILE A 91 14.12 10.89 -18.60
C ILE A 91 15.09 10.47 -19.70
N LYS A 92 15.13 11.21 -20.83
CA LYS A 92 16.05 10.93 -21.94
C LYS A 92 17.51 11.03 -21.50
N SER A 93 17.87 12.06 -20.73
CA SER A 93 19.22 12.24 -20.15
C SER A 93 19.61 11.09 -19.24
N ASN A 94 18.70 10.65 -18.35
CA ASN A 94 18.94 9.58 -17.40
C ASN A 94 19.02 8.20 -18.10
N LEU A 95 18.24 7.95 -19.13
CA LEU A 95 18.39 6.75 -19.97
C LEU A 95 19.78 6.72 -20.64
N LYS A 96 20.21 7.84 -21.22
CA LYS A 96 21.56 7.97 -21.83
C LYS A 96 22.68 7.74 -20.81
N LEU A 97 22.56 8.29 -19.59
CA LEU A 97 23.51 8.11 -18.49
C LEU A 97 23.69 6.61 -18.17
N ASN A 98 22.60 5.82 -18.21
CA ASN A 98 22.61 4.38 -17.97
C ASN A 98 22.86 3.54 -19.24
N LYS A 99 23.30 4.16 -20.35
CA LYS A 99 23.55 3.48 -21.64
C LYS A 99 22.33 2.76 -22.21
N ILE A 100 21.10 3.20 -21.85
CA ILE A 100 19.84 2.63 -22.31
C ILE A 100 19.35 3.43 -23.52
N LYS A 101 19.17 2.76 -24.67
CA LYS A 101 18.70 3.40 -25.91
C LYS A 101 17.19 3.25 -26.04
N PRO A 102 16.41 4.36 -26.20
CA PRO A 102 14.99 4.29 -26.60
C PRO A 102 14.82 3.55 -27.96
N GLY A 103 13.66 2.90 -28.13
CA GLY A 103 13.37 2.14 -29.35
C GLY A 103 12.00 1.46 -29.24
N LYS A 104 11.78 0.40 -30.03
CA LYS A 104 10.48 -0.33 -30.05
C LYS A 104 9.98 -0.77 -28.67
N ASN A 105 10.92 -1.17 -27.80
CA ASN A 105 10.61 -1.71 -26.47
C ASN A 105 10.70 -0.67 -25.35
N ILE A 106 11.26 0.51 -25.60
CA ILE A 106 11.39 1.59 -24.62
C ILE A 106 10.86 2.87 -25.24
N LYS A 107 9.65 3.27 -24.82
CA LYS A 107 8.94 4.43 -25.34
C LYS A 107 8.94 5.57 -24.33
N ILE A 108 9.00 6.80 -24.83
CA ILE A 108 8.89 8.00 -24.01
C ILE A 108 7.81 8.89 -24.65
N SER A 109 6.85 9.33 -23.85
CA SER A 109 5.74 10.18 -24.27
C SER A 109 5.69 11.44 -23.43
N ASN A 110 5.17 12.52 -24.01
CA ASN A 110 4.85 13.77 -23.31
C ASN A 110 3.36 14.05 -23.49
N LEU A 111 2.53 13.39 -22.70
CA LEU A 111 1.08 13.43 -22.82
C LEU A 111 0.43 13.57 -21.44
N ASP A 112 -0.82 14.03 -21.40
CA ASP A 112 -1.67 13.78 -20.24
C ASP A 112 -1.66 12.29 -19.87
N ALA A 113 -1.59 11.99 -18.59
CA ALA A 113 -1.43 10.62 -18.10
C ALA A 113 -2.61 9.70 -18.49
N ASN A 114 -3.86 10.23 -18.53
CA ASN A 114 -5.02 9.46 -18.95
C ASN A 114 -4.98 9.21 -20.46
N LEU A 115 -4.64 10.20 -21.28
CA LEU A 115 -4.48 10.04 -22.72
C LEU A 115 -3.40 9.02 -23.05
N PHE A 116 -2.25 9.09 -22.35
CA PHE A 116 -1.18 8.11 -22.50
C PHE A 116 -1.66 6.68 -22.24
N ILE A 117 -2.39 6.46 -21.17
CA ILE A 117 -2.93 5.15 -20.82
C ILE A 117 -4.00 4.71 -21.83
N LEU A 118 -4.97 5.56 -22.16
CA LEU A 118 -6.11 5.22 -23.02
C LEU A 118 -5.72 4.95 -24.46
N ASN A 119 -4.70 5.63 -24.99
CA ASN A 119 -4.16 5.42 -26.34
C ASN A 119 -3.35 4.12 -26.48
N SER A 120 -3.18 3.35 -25.41
CA SER A 120 -2.47 2.06 -25.44
C SER A 120 -3.40 0.89 -25.72
N LYS A 121 -2.80 -0.26 -26.11
CA LYS A 121 -3.52 -1.55 -26.18
C LYS A 121 -3.69 -2.23 -24.81
N GLY A 122 -2.99 -1.75 -23.80
CA GLY A 122 -3.01 -2.25 -22.41
C GLY A 122 -1.63 -2.61 -21.89
N PHE A 123 -1.56 -2.86 -20.58
CA PHE A 123 -0.32 -3.09 -19.85
C PHE A 123 -0.46 -4.21 -18.83
N ASP A 124 0.61 -4.95 -18.60
CA ASP A 124 0.71 -5.98 -17.57
C ASP A 124 1.06 -5.42 -16.20
N TYR A 125 1.75 -4.27 -16.17
CA TYR A 125 2.07 -3.53 -14.97
C TYR A 125 1.87 -2.03 -15.22
N ILE A 126 1.07 -1.41 -14.36
CA ILE A 126 0.86 0.06 -14.36
C ILE A 126 1.23 0.58 -12.97
N ASP A 127 2.11 1.58 -12.91
CA ASP A 127 2.55 2.20 -11.67
C ASP A 127 2.01 3.62 -11.55
N ILE A 128 1.02 3.81 -10.68
CA ILE A 128 0.40 5.10 -10.37
C ILE A 128 1.06 5.66 -9.11
N ASP A 129 1.94 6.64 -9.28
CA ASP A 129 2.69 7.26 -8.18
C ASP A 129 2.60 8.81 -8.26
N PRO A 130 1.42 9.39 -7.99
CA PRO A 130 1.18 10.82 -8.06
C PRO A 130 1.52 11.54 -6.75
N PHE A 131 1.54 12.87 -6.81
CA PHE A 131 1.30 13.68 -5.63
C PHE A 131 -0.17 13.56 -5.17
N GLY A 132 -0.39 13.38 -3.87
CA GLY A 132 -1.73 13.36 -3.28
C GLY A 132 -2.51 12.09 -3.62
N SER A 133 -3.69 12.28 -4.22
CA SER A 133 -4.64 11.19 -4.51
C SER A 133 -4.41 10.57 -5.89
N PRO A 134 -4.41 9.25 -6.02
CA PRO A 134 -4.30 8.57 -7.31
C PRO A 134 -5.60 8.54 -8.14
N ASN A 135 -6.70 9.06 -7.60
CA ASN A 135 -8.05 8.83 -8.12
C ASN A 135 -8.25 9.27 -9.57
N PHE A 136 -7.57 10.35 -10.01
CA PHE A 136 -7.71 10.90 -11.36
C PHE A 136 -7.21 9.95 -12.46
N LEU A 137 -6.40 8.95 -12.10
CA LEU A 137 -5.78 8.02 -13.05
C LEU A 137 -6.27 6.56 -12.87
N LEU A 138 -7.10 6.28 -11.85
CA LEU A 138 -7.54 4.92 -11.55
C LEU A 138 -8.40 4.33 -12.66
N ASP A 139 -9.37 5.09 -13.17
CA ASP A 139 -10.33 4.61 -14.18
C ASP A 139 -9.64 4.20 -15.48
N SER A 140 -8.87 5.10 -16.07
CA SER A 140 -8.11 4.83 -17.31
C SER A 140 -7.14 3.67 -17.15
N SER A 141 -6.41 3.63 -16.03
CA SER A 141 -5.46 2.56 -15.73
C SER A 141 -6.15 1.20 -15.58
N ILE A 142 -7.26 1.13 -14.88
CA ILE A 142 -8.02 -0.11 -14.71
C ILE A 142 -8.60 -0.58 -16.05
N LYS A 143 -9.12 0.33 -16.89
CA LYS A 143 -9.57 -0.02 -18.25
C LYS A 143 -8.48 -0.72 -19.06
N ARG A 144 -7.25 -0.24 -19.00
CA ARG A 144 -6.11 -0.73 -19.79
C ARG A 144 -5.23 -1.75 -19.07
N LEU A 145 -5.57 -2.13 -17.84
CA LEU A 145 -4.89 -3.20 -17.12
C LEU A 145 -5.24 -4.57 -17.74
N ALA A 146 -4.24 -5.33 -18.11
CA ALA A 146 -4.40 -6.66 -18.69
C ALA A 146 -4.95 -7.67 -17.65
N ARG A 147 -5.50 -8.79 -18.14
CA ARG A 147 -5.79 -9.96 -17.30
C ARG A 147 -4.50 -10.44 -16.64
N GLU A 148 -4.55 -10.81 -15.37
CA GLU A 148 -3.38 -11.18 -14.57
C GLU A 148 -2.32 -10.05 -14.46
N GLY A 149 -2.68 -8.81 -14.84
CA GLY A 149 -1.85 -7.63 -14.69
C GLY A 149 -1.84 -7.13 -13.25
N ILE A 150 -0.86 -6.31 -12.94
CA ILE A 150 -0.69 -5.71 -11.61
C ILE A 150 -0.85 -4.21 -11.73
N LEU A 151 -1.73 -3.67 -10.91
CA LEU A 151 -1.87 -2.24 -10.67
C LEU A 151 -1.15 -1.88 -9.36
N ALA A 152 -0.13 -1.05 -9.47
CA ALA A 152 0.58 -0.50 -8.33
C ALA A 152 0.09 0.94 -8.10
N VAL A 153 -0.34 1.25 -6.89
CA VAL A 153 -0.96 2.54 -6.55
C VAL A 153 -0.30 3.11 -5.30
N THR A 154 0.13 4.36 -5.39
CA THR A 154 0.58 5.16 -4.24
C THR A 154 -0.45 6.25 -3.94
N ALA A 155 -0.71 6.52 -2.67
CA ALA A 155 -1.44 7.69 -2.20
C ALA A 155 -0.63 8.39 -1.13
N THR A 156 -0.38 9.70 -1.30
CA THR A 156 0.36 10.54 -0.34
C THR A 156 -0.55 11.49 0.45
N ASP A 157 -1.86 11.54 0.15
CA ASP A 157 -2.84 12.32 0.90
C ASP A 157 -3.35 11.58 2.16
N THR A 158 -2.39 11.09 2.94
CA THR A 158 -2.62 10.32 4.17
C THR A 158 -3.46 11.07 5.19
N GLY A 159 -3.40 12.39 5.23
CA GLY A 159 -4.23 13.21 6.11
C GLY A 159 -5.73 13.02 5.86
N ALA A 160 -6.16 12.86 4.60
CA ALA A 160 -7.54 12.52 4.27
C ALA A 160 -7.88 11.09 4.70
N LEU A 161 -7.07 10.12 4.28
CA LEU A 161 -7.31 8.70 4.52
C LEU A 161 -7.20 8.30 6.01
N CYS A 162 -6.38 8.99 6.81
CA CYS A 162 -6.24 8.75 8.27
C CYS A 162 -7.22 9.57 9.12
N GLY A 163 -8.07 10.41 8.50
CA GLY A 163 -9.15 11.10 9.19
C GLY A 163 -8.83 12.47 9.76
N SER A 164 -7.68 13.08 9.45
CA SER A 164 -7.43 14.50 9.75
C SER A 164 -8.35 15.41 8.93
N TYR A 165 -8.64 15.01 7.69
CA TYR A 165 -9.53 15.72 6.77
C TYR A 165 -10.69 14.81 6.31
N LYS A 166 -11.64 14.52 7.22
CA LYS A 166 -12.74 13.55 7.01
C LYS A 166 -13.54 13.82 5.73
N ASN A 167 -13.94 15.07 5.49
CA ASN A 167 -14.72 15.45 4.32
C ASN A 167 -13.93 15.26 3.00
N ALA A 168 -12.61 15.43 3.02
CA ALA A 168 -11.77 15.14 1.86
C ALA A 168 -11.74 13.64 1.55
N CYS A 169 -11.70 12.78 2.58
CA CYS A 169 -11.78 11.34 2.39
C CYS A 169 -13.13 10.92 1.80
N LEU A 170 -14.23 11.45 2.32
CA LEU A 170 -15.58 11.19 1.79
C LEU A 170 -15.69 11.57 0.31
N ARG A 171 -15.25 12.78 -0.07
CA ARG A 171 -15.31 13.22 -1.47
C ARG A 171 -14.41 12.42 -2.41
N LYS A 172 -13.17 12.13 -1.98
CA LYS A 172 -12.17 11.47 -2.85
C LYS A 172 -12.32 9.96 -2.89
N TYR A 173 -12.59 9.34 -1.74
CA TYR A 173 -12.53 7.89 -1.60
C TYR A 173 -13.89 7.24 -1.32
N SER A 174 -14.95 8.05 -1.19
CA SER A 174 -16.32 7.58 -0.86
C SER A 174 -16.35 6.72 0.42
N GLY A 175 -15.42 6.99 1.34
CA GLY A 175 -15.25 6.24 2.58
C GLY A 175 -15.08 7.17 3.77
N LYS A 176 -15.72 6.83 4.90
CA LYS A 176 -15.53 7.52 6.17
C LYS A 176 -14.25 7.02 6.83
N PRO A 177 -13.25 7.89 7.09
CA PRO A 177 -12.04 7.50 7.81
C PRO A 177 -12.29 7.51 9.33
N LEU A 178 -11.38 6.88 10.07
CA LEU A 178 -11.41 6.87 11.53
C LEU A 178 -10.05 7.32 12.08
N ARG A 179 -10.03 8.41 12.85
CA ARG A 179 -8.81 8.93 13.47
C ARG A 179 -8.57 8.25 14.81
N ASN A 180 -7.86 7.11 14.77
CA ASN A 180 -7.56 6.29 15.94
C ASN A 180 -6.15 5.69 15.85
N GLU A 181 -5.81 4.74 16.73
CA GLU A 181 -4.50 4.09 16.81
C GLU A 181 -4.10 3.30 15.55
N PHE A 182 -5.06 2.83 14.76
CA PHE A 182 -4.85 2.07 13.52
C PHE A 182 -5.34 2.80 12.26
N CYS A 183 -5.43 4.13 12.30
CA CYS A 183 -5.93 4.94 11.18
C CYS A 183 -5.15 4.73 9.87
N HIS A 184 -3.85 4.44 9.93
CA HIS A 184 -3.06 4.14 8.73
C HIS A 184 -3.51 2.84 8.05
N GLU A 185 -3.83 1.80 8.82
CA GLU A 185 -4.40 0.59 8.21
C GLU A 185 -5.80 0.82 7.67
N THR A 186 -6.63 1.57 8.39
CA THR A 186 -7.95 1.94 7.93
C THR A 186 -7.89 2.72 6.61
N GLY A 187 -7.00 3.71 6.53
CA GLY A 187 -6.78 4.49 5.31
C GLY A 187 -6.30 3.66 4.13
N LEU A 188 -5.35 2.75 4.37
CA LEU A 188 -4.87 1.80 3.37
C LEU A 188 -6.01 0.93 2.83
N ARG A 189 -6.90 0.44 3.70
CA ARG A 189 -8.06 -0.38 3.34
C ARG A 189 -9.17 0.39 2.63
N ILE A 190 -9.34 1.69 2.94
CA ILE A 190 -10.25 2.59 2.20
C ILE A 190 -9.71 2.82 0.79
N LEU A 191 -8.40 3.05 0.61
CA LEU A 191 -7.76 3.16 -0.70
C LEU A 191 -7.99 1.90 -1.54
N ILE A 192 -7.77 0.71 -0.96
CA ILE A 192 -8.01 -0.57 -1.63
C ILE A 192 -9.47 -0.69 -2.08
N SER A 193 -10.42 -0.41 -1.19
CA SER A 193 -11.86 -0.45 -1.49
C SER A 193 -12.24 0.48 -2.64
N LYS A 194 -11.65 1.70 -2.68
CA LYS A 194 -11.86 2.64 -3.80
C LYS A 194 -11.38 2.07 -5.13
N VAL A 195 -10.19 1.50 -5.17
CA VAL A 195 -9.65 0.88 -6.39
C VAL A 195 -10.51 -0.30 -6.84
N GLN A 196 -10.95 -1.14 -5.89
CA GLN A 196 -11.82 -2.28 -6.16
C GLN A 196 -13.19 -1.88 -6.70
N SER A 197 -13.79 -0.83 -6.14
CA SER A 197 -15.08 -0.29 -6.58
C SER A 197 -15.02 0.18 -8.05
N ILE A 198 -13.93 0.84 -8.45
CA ILE A 198 -13.73 1.22 -9.85
C ILE A 198 -13.49 -0.01 -10.72
N GLY A 199 -12.71 -1.00 -10.24
CA GLY A 199 -12.47 -2.24 -10.96
C GLY A 199 -13.73 -3.06 -11.20
N ALA A 200 -14.64 -3.06 -10.23
CA ALA A 200 -15.91 -3.78 -10.30
C ALA A 200 -16.78 -3.36 -11.50
N GLN A 201 -16.78 -2.08 -11.85
CA GLN A 201 -17.50 -1.54 -13.01
C GLN A 201 -17.06 -2.16 -14.35
N TYR A 202 -15.86 -2.74 -14.39
CA TYR A 202 -15.24 -3.35 -15.58
C TYR A 202 -15.10 -4.87 -15.45
N ASP A 203 -15.83 -5.50 -14.54
CA ASP A 203 -15.71 -6.94 -14.24
C ASP A 203 -14.27 -7.36 -13.90
N LYS A 204 -13.49 -6.45 -13.30
CA LYS A 204 -12.10 -6.67 -12.90
C LYS A 204 -11.99 -6.75 -11.38
N ALA A 205 -11.80 -7.94 -10.86
CA ALA A 205 -11.50 -8.17 -9.46
C ALA A 205 -10.03 -7.79 -9.19
N LEU A 206 -9.81 -6.73 -8.42
CA LEU A 206 -8.49 -6.22 -8.04
C LEU A 206 -8.14 -6.68 -6.63
N THR A 207 -7.43 -7.81 -6.54
CA THR A 207 -7.07 -8.45 -5.27
C THR A 207 -5.72 -7.92 -4.77
N PRO A 208 -5.63 -7.40 -3.54
CA PRO A 208 -4.35 -7.00 -2.97
C PRO A 208 -3.39 -8.19 -2.87
N ILE A 209 -2.17 -8.03 -3.38
CA ILE A 209 -1.10 -9.03 -3.27
C ILE A 209 0.03 -8.55 -2.35
N PHE A 210 0.22 -7.22 -2.26
CA PHE A 210 1.15 -6.61 -1.31
C PHE A 210 0.72 -5.18 -1.02
N SER A 211 0.61 -4.83 0.27
CA SER A 211 0.15 -3.50 0.70
C SER A 211 0.88 -3.07 1.96
N TYR A 212 1.23 -1.79 2.05
CA TYR A 212 1.88 -1.25 3.25
C TYR A 212 1.66 0.25 3.41
N SER A 213 1.84 0.71 4.64
CA SER A 213 1.95 2.11 5.01
C SER A 213 3.38 2.38 5.49
N LYS A 214 4.00 3.43 4.98
CA LYS A 214 5.34 3.84 5.39
C LYS A 214 5.44 5.35 5.27
N GLU A 215 6.08 6.00 6.28
CA GLU A 215 6.21 7.45 6.32
C GLU A 215 4.85 8.15 6.03
N HIS A 216 4.78 8.97 5.01
CA HIS A 216 3.58 9.73 4.64
C HIS A 216 2.90 9.20 3.38
N TYR A 217 2.98 7.88 3.10
CA TYR A 217 2.30 7.30 1.94
C TYR A 217 1.75 5.89 2.20
N PHE A 218 0.73 5.55 1.42
CA PHE A 218 0.21 4.21 1.25
C PHE A 218 0.64 3.64 -0.09
N ARG A 219 1.01 2.38 -0.10
CA ARG A 219 1.35 1.66 -1.32
C ARG A 219 0.58 0.35 -1.38
N VAL A 220 -0.09 0.10 -2.50
CA VAL A 220 -0.82 -1.15 -2.77
C VAL A 220 -0.47 -1.69 -4.14
N PHE A 221 -0.30 -3.00 -4.22
CA PHE A 221 -0.17 -3.76 -5.45
C PHE A 221 -1.36 -4.70 -5.54
N LEU A 222 -2.15 -4.57 -6.61
CA LEU A 222 -3.36 -5.34 -6.82
C LEU A 222 -3.25 -6.16 -8.10
N LYS A 223 -3.51 -7.46 -8.01
CA LYS A 223 -3.58 -8.36 -9.15
C LYS A 223 -4.99 -8.33 -9.75
N CYS A 224 -5.07 -8.17 -11.07
CA CYS A 224 -6.32 -8.12 -11.81
C CYS A 224 -6.78 -9.52 -12.25
N ILE A 225 -7.96 -9.94 -11.82
CA ILE A 225 -8.62 -11.14 -12.33
C ILE A 225 -9.94 -10.72 -12.97
N LYS A 226 -10.13 -10.99 -14.27
CA LYS A 226 -11.34 -10.60 -14.97
C LYS A 226 -12.46 -11.65 -14.79
N GLY A 227 -13.67 -11.20 -14.49
CA GLY A 227 -14.88 -12.03 -14.43
C GLY A 227 -15.86 -11.59 -13.35
N LYS A 228 -17.17 -11.52 -13.70
CA LYS A 228 -18.27 -11.08 -12.81
C LYS A 228 -18.28 -11.83 -11.48
N LYS A 229 -18.31 -13.17 -11.51
CA LYS A 229 -18.28 -14.00 -10.28
C LYS A 229 -17.06 -13.72 -9.40
N LYS A 230 -15.91 -13.39 -9.99
CA LYS A 230 -14.70 -13.03 -9.21
C LYS A 230 -14.84 -11.68 -8.54
N VAL A 231 -15.49 -10.73 -9.19
CA VAL A 231 -15.82 -9.43 -8.61
C VAL A 231 -16.82 -9.59 -7.46
N ASP A 232 -17.90 -10.35 -7.68
CA ASP A 232 -18.92 -10.58 -6.65
C ASP A 232 -18.30 -11.21 -5.38
N GLU A 233 -17.43 -12.21 -5.54
CA GLU A 233 -16.70 -12.82 -4.41
C GLU A 233 -15.74 -11.81 -3.72
N LEU A 234 -15.05 -10.99 -4.50
CA LEU A 234 -14.17 -9.94 -3.94
C LEU A 234 -14.97 -8.94 -3.09
N MET A 235 -16.09 -8.46 -3.63
CA MET A 235 -16.94 -7.45 -2.98
C MET A 235 -17.60 -7.93 -1.68
N LYS A 236 -17.73 -9.24 -1.46
CA LYS A 236 -18.16 -9.80 -0.15
C LYS A 236 -17.24 -9.40 1.00
N ASN A 237 -16.00 -9.03 0.71
CA ASN A 237 -15.02 -8.56 1.70
C ASN A 237 -14.98 -7.03 1.83
N THR A 238 -15.95 -6.32 1.28
CA THR A 238 -16.15 -4.89 1.53
C THR A 238 -17.06 -4.71 2.73
N GLY A 239 -16.72 -3.81 3.66
CA GLY A 239 -17.52 -3.57 4.86
C GLY A 239 -16.95 -2.44 5.70
N TYR A 240 -17.15 -2.55 7.00
CA TYR A 240 -16.88 -1.49 7.97
C TYR A 240 -16.10 -2.03 9.16
N ILE A 241 -15.40 -1.16 9.86
CA ILE A 241 -14.87 -1.41 11.18
C ILE A 241 -15.56 -0.45 12.15
N VAL A 242 -16.19 -0.98 13.19
CA VAL A 242 -16.72 -0.21 14.31
C VAL A 242 -15.69 -0.17 15.43
N HIS A 243 -15.63 0.95 16.14
CA HIS A 243 -14.63 1.21 17.17
C HIS A 243 -15.21 2.04 18.31
N CYS A 244 -14.84 1.70 19.53
CA CYS A 244 -15.12 2.46 20.73
C CYS A 244 -13.88 3.19 21.20
N SER A 245 -13.89 4.52 21.22
CA SER A 245 -12.78 5.33 21.70
C SER A 245 -12.56 5.22 23.22
N SER A 246 -13.61 4.84 23.98
CA SER A 246 -13.57 4.75 25.43
C SER A 246 -12.90 3.47 25.93
N CYS A 247 -13.17 2.30 25.34
CA CYS A 247 -12.59 1.03 25.79
C CYS A 247 -11.72 0.34 24.74
N LEU A 248 -11.56 0.91 23.53
CA LEU A 248 -10.82 0.39 22.39
C LEU A 248 -11.41 -0.91 21.80
N PHE A 249 -12.69 -1.22 22.13
CA PHE A 249 -13.40 -2.28 21.44
C PHE A 249 -13.45 -2.01 19.94
N ARG A 250 -13.26 -3.05 19.15
CA ARG A 250 -13.41 -3.00 17.70
C ARG A 250 -14.00 -4.27 17.14
N LYS A 251 -14.78 -4.16 16.08
CA LYS A 251 -15.36 -5.29 15.36
C LYS A 251 -15.54 -4.93 13.89
N THR A 252 -15.33 -5.87 13.00
CA THR A 252 -15.67 -5.73 11.58
C THR A 252 -17.15 -6.03 11.39
N ALA A 253 -17.80 -5.31 10.46
CA ALA A 253 -19.19 -5.50 10.11
C ALA A 253 -19.35 -5.38 8.60
N ARG A 254 -20.24 -6.18 8.00
CA ARG A 254 -20.57 -6.06 6.58
C ARG A 254 -21.47 -4.85 6.31
N TYR A 255 -22.33 -4.53 7.26
CA TYR A 255 -23.26 -3.43 7.22
C TYR A 255 -23.15 -2.58 8.49
N ILE A 256 -23.52 -1.31 8.41
CA ILE A 256 -23.60 -0.44 9.59
C ILE A 256 -24.93 -0.75 10.29
N PHE A 257 -24.85 -1.12 11.56
CA PHE A 257 -26.02 -1.43 12.37
C PHE A 257 -26.55 -0.19 13.07
N ASN A 258 -27.84 -0.18 13.39
CA ASN A 258 -28.52 0.91 14.09
C ASN A 258 -28.09 1.11 15.56
N SER A 259 -27.38 0.16 16.16
CA SER A 259 -26.89 0.29 17.53
C SER A 259 -25.60 1.12 17.57
N ASN A 260 -25.70 2.31 18.14
CA ASN A 260 -24.55 3.20 18.37
C ASN A 260 -23.84 2.95 19.71
N LYS A 261 -24.24 1.93 20.49
CA LYS A 261 -23.68 1.64 21.82
C LYS A 261 -22.67 0.51 21.79
N CYS A 262 -21.55 0.70 22.49
CA CYS A 262 -20.51 -0.30 22.64
C CYS A 262 -21.01 -1.46 23.53
N PRO A 263 -20.89 -2.73 23.08
CA PRO A 263 -21.36 -3.86 23.86
C PRO A 263 -20.49 -4.14 25.11
N VAL A 264 -19.33 -3.46 25.24
CA VAL A 264 -18.39 -3.65 26.34
C VAL A 264 -18.56 -2.60 27.44
N CYS A 265 -18.75 -1.32 27.06
CA CYS A 265 -18.77 -0.20 28.03
C CYS A 265 -19.96 0.73 27.86
N GLY A 266 -20.90 0.48 26.95
CA GLY A 266 -22.07 1.31 26.69
C GLY A 266 -21.82 2.64 25.98
N SER A 267 -20.56 3.05 25.83
CA SER A 267 -20.19 4.32 25.17
C SER A 267 -20.55 4.31 23.68
N ARG A 268 -20.61 5.50 23.07
CA ARG A 268 -20.93 5.63 21.64
C ARG A 268 -19.84 4.98 20.77
N LEU A 269 -20.28 4.19 19.79
CA LEU A 269 -19.42 3.63 18.73
C LEU A 269 -19.25 4.64 17.59
N ASP A 270 -18.06 4.63 17.00
CA ASP A 270 -17.77 5.25 15.71
C ASP A 270 -17.34 4.16 14.70
N TYR A 271 -17.27 4.50 13.41
CA TYR A 271 -16.95 3.52 12.36
C TYR A 271 -16.13 4.14 11.24
N ALA A 272 -15.44 3.27 10.50
CA ALA A 272 -14.82 3.60 9.21
C ALA A 272 -15.31 2.67 8.11
N GLY A 273 -15.30 3.16 6.88
CA GLY A 273 -15.65 2.42 5.67
C GLY A 273 -16.63 3.16 4.76
N PRO A 274 -17.01 2.53 3.62
CA PRO A 274 -16.63 1.16 3.24
C PRO A 274 -15.12 1.00 3.05
N LEU A 275 -14.61 -0.17 3.44
CA LEU A 275 -13.21 -0.50 3.37
C LEU A 275 -13.00 -2.01 3.12
N TRP A 276 -11.80 -2.38 2.65
CA TRP A 276 -11.42 -3.76 2.42
C TRP A 276 -11.20 -4.52 3.73
N LEU A 277 -11.96 -5.60 3.97
CA LEU A 277 -11.84 -6.45 5.16
C LEU A 277 -10.93 -7.67 4.95
N GLY A 278 -10.60 -7.99 3.70
CA GLY A 278 -9.78 -9.15 3.36
C GLY A 278 -8.29 -8.97 3.64
N GLN A 279 -7.50 -9.91 3.15
CA GLN A 279 -6.04 -9.93 3.32
C GLN A 279 -5.37 -8.76 2.58
N LEU A 280 -4.30 -8.23 3.18
CA LEU A 280 -3.46 -7.17 2.60
C LEU A 280 -2.29 -7.74 1.78
N TRP A 281 -2.00 -9.03 1.94
CA TRP A 281 -0.81 -9.69 1.39
C TRP A 281 -1.13 -11.09 0.85
N ASP A 282 -0.51 -11.46 -0.26
CA ASP A 282 -0.37 -12.84 -0.68
C ASP A 282 0.81 -13.48 0.10
N LYS A 283 0.52 -14.48 0.92
CA LYS A 283 1.52 -15.14 1.79
C LYS A 283 2.64 -15.81 1.00
N LYS A 284 2.31 -16.40 -0.17
CA LYS A 284 3.30 -17.07 -1.03
C LYS A 284 4.24 -16.05 -1.66
N LEU A 285 3.67 -14.94 -2.16
CA LEU A 285 4.44 -13.83 -2.72
C LEU A 285 5.37 -13.21 -1.67
N VAL A 286 4.87 -12.88 -0.48
CA VAL A 286 5.70 -12.32 0.61
C VAL A 286 6.84 -13.27 0.97
N THR A 287 6.57 -14.57 1.04
CA THR A 287 7.62 -15.58 1.31
C THR A 287 8.68 -15.61 0.19
N SER A 288 8.25 -15.50 -1.06
CA SER A 288 9.15 -15.42 -2.22
C SER A 288 10.00 -14.15 -2.20
N MET A 289 9.40 -13.01 -1.87
CA MET A 289 10.10 -11.73 -1.71
C MET A 289 11.20 -11.81 -0.66
N CYS A 290 10.95 -12.46 0.48
CA CYS A 290 11.95 -12.62 1.54
C CYS A 290 13.15 -13.50 1.15
N LYS A 291 13.00 -14.39 0.16
CA LYS A 291 14.11 -15.24 -0.33
C LYS A 291 15.09 -14.50 -1.28
N ASN A 292 14.63 -13.43 -1.91
CA ASN A 292 15.38 -12.69 -2.95
C ASN A 292 15.93 -11.35 -2.42
N LEU A 293 16.16 -11.24 -1.11
CA LEU A 293 16.61 -10.01 -0.47
C LEU A 293 18.14 -9.85 -0.53
N GLU A 294 18.56 -8.71 -1.07
CA GLU A 294 19.96 -8.28 -1.07
C GLU A 294 20.22 -7.12 -0.10
N CYS A 295 19.19 -6.38 0.31
CA CYS A 295 19.28 -5.17 1.13
C CYS A 295 18.85 -5.42 2.60
N LYS A 296 19.73 -5.13 3.56
CA LYS A 296 19.47 -5.34 5.01
C LYS A 296 18.24 -4.58 5.55
N GLU A 297 17.98 -3.36 5.09
CA GLU A 297 16.83 -2.56 5.54
C GLU A 297 15.49 -3.19 5.12
N LEU A 298 15.44 -3.72 3.89
CA LEU A 298 14.28 -4.44 3.38
C LEU A 298 14.04 -5.76 4.13
N VAL A 299 15.10 -6.43 4.59
CA VAL A 299 14.99 -7.69 5.34
C VAL A 299 14.10 -7.52 6.57
N LYS A 300 14.41 -6.56 7.44
CA LYS A 300 13.65 -6.32 8.67
C LYS A 300 12.19 -5.98 8.37
N PHE A 301 11.95 -5.09 7.40
CA PHE A 301 10.61 -4.66 7.02
C PHE A 301 9.76 -5.81 6.49
N LEU A 302 10.33 -6.63 5.60
CA LEU A 302 9.61 -7.76 4.99
C LEU A 302 9.41 -8.93 5.94
N GLU A 303 10.36 -9.19 6.86
CA GLU A 303 10.16 -10.22 7.89
C GLU A 303 9.02 -9.87 8.85
N ILE A 304 8.82 -8.59 9.18
CA ILE A 304 7.65 -8.14 9.93
C ILE A 304 6.37 -8.43 9.13
N ILE A 305 6.30 -7.99 7.88
CA ILE A 305 5.13 -8.22 7.01
C ILE A 305 4.86 -9.71 6.81
N LYS A 306 5.89 -10.54 6.68
CA LYS A 306 5.78 -12.00 6.58
C LYS A 306 5.11 -12.61 7.81
N LYS A 307 5.44 -12.13 9.01
CA LYS A 307 4.78 -12.56 10.25
C LYS A 307 3.33 -12.05 10.28
N GLU A 308 3.08 -10.77 9.96
CA GLU A 308 1.74 -10.18 9.89
C GLU A 308 0.83 -10.89 8.89
N SER A 309 1.34 -11.27 7.72
CA SER A 309 0.57 -11.89 6.64
C SER A 309 -0.09 -13.22 7.04
N LYS A 310 0.40 -13.86 8.11
CA LYS A 310 -0.18 -15.09 8.66
C LYS A 310 -1.43 -14.86 9.53
N ILE A 311 -1.74 -13.59 9.86
CA ILE A 311 -2.79 -13.21 10.79
C ILE A 311 -3.93 -12.53 10.03
N SER A 312 -5.11 -13.16 10.06
CA SER A 312 -6.32 -12.62 9.44
C SER A 312 -7.06 -11.75 10.46
N SER A 313 -6.66 -10.49 10.59
CA SER A 313 -7.35 -9.51 11.44
C SER A 313 -7.31 -8.13 10.78
N VAL A 314 -8.31 -7.31 11.06
CA VAL A 314 -8.37 -5.90 10.67
C VAL A 314 -7.98 -5.04 11.87
N GLY A 315 -7.03 -4.13 11.66
CA GLY A 315 -6.43 -3.33 12.73
C GLY A 315 -5.41 -4.11 13.56
N PHE A 316 -4.82 -3.40 14.49
CA PHE A 316 -3.82 -3.91 15.44
C PHE A 316 -4.04 -3.28 16.82
N TYR A 317 -3.35 -3.74 17.83
CA TYR A 317 -3.37 -3.17 19.17
C TYR A 317 -2.12 -2.30 19.39
N ASP A 318 -2.33 -1.03 19.71
CA ASP A 318 -1.33 -0.18 20.34
C ASP A 318 -1.31 -0.54 21.83
N VAL A 319 -0.30 -1.29 22.26
CA VAL A 319 -0.25 -1.86 23.60
C VAL A 319 -0.23 -0.77 24.67
N ALA A 320 0.52 0.30 24.47
CA ALA A 320 0.58 1.42 25.41
C ALA A 320 -0.79 2.10 25.56
N LYS A 321 -1.50 2.28 24.44
CA LYS A 321 -2.85 2.85 24.45
C LYS A 321 -3.85 1.94 25.14
N VAL A 322 -3.77 0.61 24.91
CA VAL A 322 -4.60 -0.38 25.59
C VAL A 322 -4.37 -0.33 27.11
N VAL A 323 -3.13 -0.32 27.56
CA VAL A 323 -2.77 -0.21 28.97
C VAL A 323 -3.31 1.06 29.60
N LYS A 324 -3.07 2.22 28.96
CA LYS A 324 -3.54 3.53 29.44
C LYS A 324 -5.07 3.61 29.56
N HIS A 325 -5.80 3.23 28.52
CA HIS A 325 -7.27 3.31 28.51
C HIS A 325 -7.95 2.35 29.51
N ASN A 326 -7.30 1.25 29.82
CA ASN A 326 -7.84 0.27 30.78
C ASN A 326 -7.23 0.40 32.18
N LYS A 327 -6.54 1.53 32.45
CA LYS A 327 -5.96 1.88 33.78
C LYS A 327 -5.04 0.78 34.34
N LEU A 328 -4.29 0.10 33.48
CA LEU A 328 -3.31 -0.90 33.88
C LEU A 328 -1.99 -0.20 34.28
N LYS A 329 -1.23 -0.79 35.22
CA LYS A 329 -0.04 -0.16 35.80
C LYS A 329 1.14 -0.08 34.80
N ASN A 330 1.45 -1.18 34.13
CA ASN A 330 2.66 -1.30 33.34
C ASN A 330 2.39 -1.75 31.91
N VAL A 331 3.21 -1.27 30.97
CA VAL A 331 3.21 -1.74 29.56
C VAL A 331 4.16 -2.94 29.48
N PRO A 332 3.67 -4.15 29.13
CA PRO A 332 4.53 -5.32 29.00
C PRO A 332 5.51 -5.18 27.82
N LYS A 333 6.66 -5.83 27.92
CA LYS A 333 7.59 -5.95 26.78
C LYS A 333 6.86 -6.65 25.62
N LYS A 334 6.96 -6.07 24.42
CA LYS A 334 6.26 -6.52 23.20
C LYS A 334 6.46 -8.02 22.93
N ASP A 335 7.70 -8.49 23.00
CA ASP A 335 8.02 -9.90 22.68
C ASP A 335 7.45 -10.86 23.70
N LEU A 336 7.47 -10.48 25.00
CA LEU A 336 6.83 -11.26 26.05
C LEU A 336 5.32 -11.38 25.80
N LEU A 337 4.66 -10.26 25.51
CA LEU A 337 3.22 -10.25 25.24
C LEU A 337 2.87 -11.09 24.00
N ILE A 338 3.66 -10.98 22.91
CA ILE A 338 3.46 -11.81 21.71
C ILE A 338 3.56 -13.31 22.04
N ASN A 339 4.53 -13.69 22.87
CA ASN A 339 4.74 -15.08 23.28
C ASN A 339 3.56 -15.60 24.14
N GLU A 340 3.09 -14.82 25.11
CA GLU A 340 1.96 -15.21 25.94
C GLU A 340 0.65 -15.30 25.14
N ILE A 341 0.43 -14.39 24.17
CA ILE A 341 -0.73 -14.50 23.26
C ILE A 341 -0.67 -15.81 22.45
N LYS A 342 0.54 -16.19 21.98
CA LYS A 342 0.71 -17.46 21.24
C LYS A 342 0.51 -18.69 22.13
N LYS A 343 1.01 -18.68 23.37
CA LYS A 343 0.77 -19.75 24.35
C LYS A 343 -0.72 -19.92 24.66
N ALA A 344 -1.49 -18.83 24.63
CA ALA A 344 -2.94 -18.84 24.79
C ALA A 344 -3.71 -19.32 23.52
N GLY A 345 -3.01 -19.81 22.48
CA GLY A 345 -3.60 -20.36 21.26
C GLY A 345 -3.95 -19.34 20.17
N PHE A 346 -3.63 -18.07 20.37
CA PHE A 346 -3.88 -17.03 19.37
C PHE A 346 -2.64 -16.76 18.48
N LYS A 347 -2.88 -16.14 17.32
CA LYS A 347 -1.80 -15.66 16.45
C LYS A 347 -1.44 -14.23 16.83
N ALA A 348 -0.14 -13.94 16.94
CA ALA A 348 0.35 -12.59 17.20
C ALA A 348 1.69 -12.31 16.50
N ALA A 349 1.87 -11.07 16.05
CA ALA A 349 3.11 -10.54 15.50
C ALA A 349 3.19 -9.04 15.74
N GLU A 350 4.38 -8.47 15.69
CA GLU A 350 4.52 -7.01 15.55
C GLU A 350 3.94 -6.52 14.23
N THR A 351 3.59 -5.23 14.13
CA THR A 351 3.09 -4.62 12.90
C THR A 351 4.12 -3.66 12.30
N HIS A 352 4.20 -3.61 10.96
CA HIS A 352 5.05 -2.67 10.24
C HIS A 352 4.55 -1.22 10.31
N ILE A 353 3.28 -1.01 10.68
CA ILE A 353 2.62 0.30 10.62
C ILE A 353 3.01 1.18 11.81
N LYS A 354 3.08 0.60 13.00
CA LYS A 354 3.36 1.36 14.22
C LYS A 354 4.28 0.59 15.16
N PRO A 355 5.40 1.19 15.61
CA PRO A 355 6.27 0.59 16.62
C PRO A 355 5.50 0.21 17.89
N ASN A 356 5.94 -0.81 18.59
CA ASN A 356 5.36 -1.30 19.85
C ASN A 356 3.86 -1.67 19.79
N SER A 357 3.37 -1.98 18.59
CA SER A 357 2.00 -2.43 18.35
C SER A 357 1.97 -3.86 17.85
N ILE A 358 0.86 -4.56 18.11
CA ILE A 358 0.72 -5.98 17.87
C ILE A 358 -0.51 -6.25 17.01
N ARG A 359 -0.31 -6.93 15.87
CA ARG A 359 -1.40 -7.57 15.13
C ARG A 359 -1.73 -8.92 15.75
N SER A 360 -2.99 -9.17 16.04
CA SER A 360 -3.45 -10.43 16.58
C SER A 360 -4.93 -10.68 16.26
N ASN A 361 -5.33 -11.93 16.27
CA ASN A 361 -6.74 -12.35 16.26
C ASN A 361 -7.34 -12.52 17.66
N ILE A 362 -6.60 -12.18 18.74
CA ILE A 362 -7.11 -12.16 20.11
C ILE A 362 -8.15 -11.04 20.29
N GLU A 363 -9.18 -11.30 21.06
CA GLU A 363 -10.14 -10.26 21.45
C GLU A 363 -9.61 -9.40 22.59
N LEU A 364 -10.09 -8.14 22.67
CA LEU A 364 -9.61 -7.18 23.67
C LEU A 364 -9.75 -7.71 25.11
N LYS A 365 -10.85 -8.38 25.45
CA LYS A 365 -11.09 -8.94 26.78
C LYS A 365 -10.01 -9.93 27.21
N GLU A 366 -9.65 -10.83 26.31
CA GLU A 366 -8.61 -11.83 26.57
C GLU A 366 -7.21 -11.19 26.59
N LEU A 367 -6.96 -10.22 25.70
CA LEU A 367 -5.71 -9.47 25.71
C LEU A 367 -5.49 -8.76 27.05
N LEU A 368 -6.53 -8.14 27.62
CA LEU A 368 -6.46 -7.46 28.91
C LEU A 368 -6.15 -8.43 30.06
N LYS A 369 -6.71 -9.65 30.05
CA LYS A 369 -6.38 -10.69 31.03
C LYS A 369 -4.90 -11.06 30.97
N LEU A 370 -4.37 -11.27 29.77
CA LEU A 370 -2.95 -11.61 29.59
C LEU A 370 -2.04 -10.47 30.03
N ILE A 371 -2.35 -9.21 29.66
CA ILE A 371 -1.56 -8.06 30.10
C ILE A 371 -1.52 -7.98 31.64
N LYS A 372 -2.67 -8.10 32.32
CA LYS A 372 -2.73 -8.12 33.78
C LYS A 372 -1.83 -9.20 34.38
N LYS A 373 -1.90 -10.43 33.86
CA LYS A 373 -1.10 -11.57 34.33
C LYS A 373 0.42 -11.34 34.18
N ILE A 374 0.84 -10.64 33.11
CA ILE A 374 2.27 -10.39 32.82
C ILE A 374 2.82 -9.23 33.66
N THR A 375 1.96 -8.28 34.06
CA THR A 375 2.37 -7.04 34.71
C THR A 375 2.11 -7.01 36.22
N GLN A 376 1.53 -8.06 36.76
CA GLN A 376 1.50 -8.37 38.19
C GLN A 376 2.87 -8.89 38.63
#